data_2566a110862fa44d473d3dda3f6c58d0
#
_entry.id   2566a110862fa44d473d3dda3f6c58d0
#
_cell.length_a   1.000
_cell.length_b   1.000
_cell.length_c   1.000
_cell.angle_alpha   90.00
_cell.angle_beta   90.00
_cell.angle_gamma   90.00
#
_symmetry.space_group_name_H-M   'P 1'
#
loop_
_entity.id
_entity.type
_entity.pdbx_description
1 polymer ?
#
loop_
_entity_poly.entity_id
_entity_poly.type
_entity_poly.pdbx_seq_one_letter_code
_entity_poly.pdbx_strand_id
1 'polypeptide(L)'
;MKTRLIKRTLLTLAMFTLAVGIAQQKPNILVIMGDDVGIPNLSTYGQGMMGYQTPNIDRIANEGIKFTDYYGEQSCTAGRSAFITGQHIIRTGLSKVGLPGAPVGIKDETATLGEMLKPLGYATGQFGKNHFGDQDQFLPTKHGFDEFFGNLYHLNAEEEPELEDWPENDANGRVPRPRGVLKSSADGPIQDTGPLTKKRMETVDDEFMAAAFDFMERKTKEGTPWFTWMNTTGMHFWTHVEEKWRGKSGLNFYADGMLKLDWIVGEFMKKLEELGVDENTIVIFTTDNGVHQATWPDAGVTWFHSEKTTNWEGGFRVPAMAKFPERYGIKPGTIINDVTSHLDWVPTLLAAAGGSDIPNQLKAGTFKSNGKTFKNHLDGYNMLPLWSGKTEKNPREYYIYATDAAEISAIRFADRWKALYMEQKAEGQDVWIYKLEPLKAPLLFDLRMDPFEKARETNSYHDWYARRIFMLGWAGSYVMEFKETFKEFPPAQPPATWNVTEIK
;
A
#
# COMPACT_ATOMS: atom_id res chain seq x y z
N MET A 1 -11.41 -64.13 -24.45
CA MET A 1 -10.41 -63.54 -23.52
C MET A 1 -9.70 -62.27 -24.05
N LYS A 2 -9.37 -62.17 -25.33
CA LYS A 2 -8.65 -60.98 -25.88
C LYS A 2 -9.45 -59.67 -25.87
N THR A 3 -10.77 -59.71 -26.02
CA THR A 3 -11.61 -58.50 -26.07
C THR A 3 -11.87 -57.85 -24.69
N ARG A 4 -11.78 -58.59 -23.58
CA ARG A 4 -11.89 -58.06 -22.22
C ARG A 4 -10.60 -57.37 -21.73
N LEU A 5 -9.45 -57.78 -22.24
CA LEU A 5 -8.16 -57.18 -21.89
C LEU A 5 -8.02 -55.79 -22.51
N ILE A 6 -8.43 -55.63 -23.79
CA ILE A 6 -8.36 -54.35 -24.51
C ILE A 6 -9.28 -53.27 -23.86
N LYS A 7 -10.49 -53.68 -23.41
CA LYS A 7 -11.38 -52.72 -22.70
C LYS A 7 -10.85 -52.29 -21.33
N ARG A 8 -10.14 -53.16 -20.61
CA ARG A 8 -9.52 -52.77 -19.33
C ARG A 8 -8.29 -51.83 -19.51
N THR A 9 -7.48 -52.08 -20.54
CA THR A 9 -6.31 -51.23 -20.83
C THR A 9 -6.75 -49.84 -21.33
N LEU A 10 -7.81 -49.74 -22.13
CA LEU A 10 -8.36 -48.45 -22.57
C LEU A 10 -9.03 -47.67 -21.43
N LEU A 11 -9.70 -48.35 -20.47
CA LEU A 11 -10.27 -47.68 -19.29
C LEU A 11 -9.18 -47.17 -18.33
N THR A 12 -8.08 -47.91 -18.18
CA THR A 12 -6.94 -47.48 -17.33
C THR A 12 -6.18 -46.34 -17.98
N LEU A 13 -6.04 -46.31 -19.31
CA LEU A 13 -5.42 -45.20 -20.03
C LEU A 13 -6.32 -43.93 -19.99
N ALA A 14 -7.64 -44.06 -20.06
CA ALA A 14 -8.59 -42.96 -19.94
C ALA A 14 -8.63 -42.38 -18.51
N MET A 15 -8.42 -43.19 -17.45
CA MET A 15 -8.27 -42.70 -16.08
C MET A 15 -6.92 -42.05 -15.81
N PHE A 16 -5.86 -42.47 -16.52
CA PHE A 16 -4.53 -41.84 -16.39
C PHE A 16 -4.45 -40.49 -17.12
N THR A 17 -5.24 -40.28 -18.18
CA THR A 17 -5.31 -38.99 -18.87
C THR A 17 -6.19 -37.96 -18.16
N LEU A 18 -7.09 -38.37 -17.23
CA LEU A 18 -7.85 -37.46 -16.38
C LEU A 18 -7.12 -37.08 -15.06
N ALA A 19 -5.98 -37.74 -14.79
CA ALA A 19 -5.12 -37.41 -13.63
C ALA A 19 -3.88 -36.54 -14.00
N VAL A 20 -3.85 -35.94 -15.20
CA VAL A 20 -3.03 -34.78 -15.45
C VAL A 20 -3.63 -33.67 -14.60
N GLY A 21 -3.05 -33.50 -13.40
CA GLY A 21 -3.53 -32.59 -12.41
C GLY A 21 -3.85 -31.24 -13.06
N ILE A 22 -5.06 -30.75 -12.78
CA ILE A 22 -5.36 -29.34 -12.92
C ILE A 22 -4.34 -28.66 -12.02
N ALA A 23 -3.16 -28.33 -12.56
CA ALA A 23 -2.23 -27.46 -11.87
C ALA A 23 -3.06 -26.24 -11.50
N GLN A 24 -3.25 -26.01 -10.21
CA GLN A 24 -4.10 -24.95 -9.72
C GLN A 24 -3.62 -23.66 -10.38
N GLN A 25 -4.46 -23.07 -11.24
CA GLN A 25 -4.09 -21.87 -11.97
C GLN A 25 -3.74 -20.77 -10.97
N LYS A 26 -2.55 -20.20 -11.09
CA LYS A 26 -2.11 -19.09 -10.25
C LYS A 26 -3.09 -17.92 -10.41
N PRO A 27 -3.48 -17.24 -9.33
CA PRO A 27 -4.39 -16.10 -9.44
C PRO A 27 -3.69 -14.93 -10.13
N ASN A 28 -4.42 -14.15 -10.88
CA ASN A 28 -4.00 -12.78 -11.18
C ASN A 28 -4.11 -11.94 -9.91
N ILE A 29 -3.35 -10.85 -9.84
CA ILE A 29 -3.34 -9.94 -8.69
C ILE A 29 -3.53 -8.52 -9.22
N LEU A 30 -4.62 -7.88 -8.83
CA LEU A 30 -4.92 -6.48 -9.09
C LEU A 30 -4.93 -5.73 -7.77
N VAL A 31 -4.08 -4.72 -7.65
CA VAL A 31 -4.10 -3.79 -6.53
C VAL A 31 -4.44 -2.40 -7.05
N ILE A 32 -5.46 -1.79 -6.49
CA ILE A 32 -5.83 -0.39 -6.76
C ILE A 32 -5.58 0.37 -5.46
N MET A 33 -4.61 1.29 -5.49
CA MET A 33 -4.21 2.08 -4.34
C MET A 33 -4.55 3.55 -4.58
N GLY A 34 -5.47 4.09 -3.77
CA GLY A 34 -5.74 5.52 -3.71
C GLY A 34 -4.61 6.29 -3.03
N ASP A 35 -4.74 7.60 -2.95
CA ASP A 35 -3.81 8.52 -2.31
C ASP A 35 -4.59 9.36 -1.30
N ASP A 36 -4.23 9.36 -0.03
CA ASP A 36 -4.86 10.11 1.05
C ASP A 36 -6.39 9.87 1.23
N VAL A 37 -6.91 8.69 0.90
CA VAL A 37 -8.34 8.38 1.00
C VAL A 37 -8.74 8.04 2.42
N GLY A 38 -9.73 8.76 2.96
CA GLY A 38 -10.21 8.53 4.32
C GLY A 38 -11.23 7.38 4.44
N ILE A 39 -11.27 6.75 5.61
CA ILE A 39 -12.22 5.67 5.90
C ILE A 39 -13.68 6.12 5.72
N PRO A 40 -14.15 7.28 6.28
CA PRO A 40 -15.51 7.75 6.09
C PRO A 40 -15.87 8.13 4.65
N ASN A 41 -14.86 8.41 3.82
CA ASN A 41 -15.04 8.78 2.42
C ASN A 41 -15.55 7.61 1.56
N LEU A 42 -15.44 6.38 2.05
CA LEU A 42 -15.94 5.18 1.38
C LEU A 42 -17.26 4.73 1.99
N SER A 43 -18.31 4.57 1.17
CA SER A 43 -19.65 4.27 1.65
C SER A 43 -19.77 2.91 2.34
N THR A 44 -18.92 1.94 2.03
CA THR A 44 -18.87 0.67 2.78
C THR A 44 -18.53 0.84 4.26
N TYR A 45 -17.82 1.92 4.65
CA TYR A 45 -17.52 2.27 6.04
C TYR A 45 -18.45 3.37 6.55
N GLY A 46 -18.53 4.49 5.81
CA GLY A 46 -19.26 5.70 6.22
C GLY A 46 -20.76 5.65 5.98
N GLN A 47 -21.30 4.57 5.37
CA GLN A 47 -22.73 4.42 5.04
C GLN A 47 -23.30 5.63 4.28
N GLY A 48 -22.43 6.32 3.49
CA GLY A 48 -22.82 7.51 2.74
C GLY A 48 -22.95 8.80 3.56
N MET A 49 -22.42 8.85 4.79
CA MET A 49 -22.44 10.06 5.63
C MET A 49 -21.76 11.27 4.98
N MET A 50 -20.86 11.03 4.02
CA MET A 50 -20.18 12.08 3.25
C MET A 50 -21.06 12.71 2.15
N GLY A 51 -22.33 12.26 2.01
CA GLY A 51 -23.28 12.79 1.03
C GLY A 51 -23.18 12.18 -0.38
N TYR A 52 -22.29 11.22 -0.59
CA TYR A 52 -22.14 10.44 -1.83
C TYR A 52 -21.90 8.96 -1.52
N GLN A 53 -21.88 8.13 -2.56
CA GLN A 53 -21.67 6.69 -2.48
C GLN A 53 -20.50 6.27 -3.36
N THR A 54 -19.84 5.15 -2.98
CA THR A 54 -18.74 4.53 -3.71
C THR A 54 -19.06 3.05 -4.02
N PRO A 55 -20.12 2.79 -4.83
CA PRO A 55 -20.69 1.45 -4.98
C PRO A 55 -19.73 0.43 -5.60
N ASN A 56 -18.78 0.87 -6.44
CA ASN A 56 -17.82 -0.02 -7.08
C ASN A 56 -16.72 -0.46 -6.10
N ILE A 57 -16.26 0.46 -5.26
CA ILE A 57 -15.33 0.14 -4.16
C ILE A 57 -16.04 -0.74 -3.13
N ASP A 58 -17.29 -0.41 -2.77
CA ASP A 58 -18.12 -1.19 -1.83
C ASP A 58 -18.34 -2.63 -2.32
N ARG A 59 -18.41 -2.83 -3.65
CA ARG A 59 -18.54 -4.15 -4.27
C ARG A 59 -17.38 -5.07 -3.87
N ILE A 60 -16.12 -4.59 -3.85
CA ILE A 60 -14.96 -5.38 -3.44
C ILE A 60 -15.13 -5.88 -1.99
N ALA A 61 -15.61 -5.00 -1.09
CA ALA A 61 -15.88 -5.37 0.31
C ALA A 61 -17.01 -6.40 0.43
N ASN A 62 -18.07 -6.22 -0.35
CA ASN A 62 -19.26 -7.08 -0.30
C ASN A 62 -19.00 -8.47 -0.90
N GLU A 63 -18.20 -8.55 -1.96
CA GLU A 63 -17.79 -9.79 -2.60
C GLU A 63 -16.57 -10.47 -1.93
N GLY A 64 -15.93 -9.80 -0.96
CA GLY A 64 -14.72 -10.26 -0.30
C GLY A 64 -14.68 -9.94 1.18
N ILE A 65 -13.61 -9.34 1.61
CA ILE A 65 -13.34 -8.93 3.01
C ILE A 65 -13.19 -7.42 3.12
N LYS A 66 -13.61 -6.90 4.27
CA LYS A 66 -13.41 -5.53 4.73
C LYS A 66 -12.65 -5.53 6.05
N PHE A 67 -11.64 -4.67 6.17
CA PHE A 67 -10.80 -4.56 7.37
C PHE A 67 -11.20 -3.34 8.18
N THR A 68 -11.28 -3.46 9.51
CA THR A 68 -11.57 -2.34 10.43
C THR A 68 -10.34 -1.86 11.16
N ASP A 69 -9.35 -2.73 11.35
CA ASP A 69 -8.09 -2.46 12.02
C ASP A 69 -6.92 -2.67 11.04
N TYR A 70 -6.90 -1.86 9.99
CA TYR A 70 -5.90 -1.95 8.94
C TYR A 70 -4.97 -0.71 8.94
N TYR A 71 -3.67 -0.97 8.87
CA TYR A 71 -2.62 0.04 9.00
C TYR A 71 -1.86 0.23 7.69
N GLY A 72 -1.87 1.46 7.19
CA GLY A 72 -0.90 1.98 6.24
C GLY A 72 0.37 2.42 6.96
N GLU A 73 0.92 3.54 6.51
CA GLU A 73 2.04 4.21 7.20
C GLU A 73 1.72 5.70 7.31
N GLN A 74 2.61 6.48 7.92
CA GLN A 74 2.37 7.89 8.19
C GLN A 74 2.40 8.81 6.94
N SER A 75 2.91 8.33 5.78
CA SER A 75 2.99 9.12 4.54
C SER A 75 3.08 8.23 3.28
N CYS A 76 2.90 8.85 2.10
CA CYS A 76 2.77 8.12 0.83
C CYS A 76 3.95 7.22 0.49
N THR A 77 5.18 7.72 0.54
CA THR A 77 6.38 6.92 0.28
C THR A 77 6.49 5.76 1.25
N ALA A 78 6.20 6.01 2.53
CA ALA A 78 6.24 5.02 3.59
C ALA A 78 5.21 3.90 3.35
N GLY A 79 3.93 4.26 3.14
CA GLY A 79 2.86 3.29 2.92
C GLY A 79 3.06 2.44 1.67
N ARG A 80 3.42 3.07 0.56
CA ARG A 80 3.71 2.38 -0.70
C ARG A 80 4.92 1.45 -0.57
N SER A 81 5.98 1.88 0.16
CA SER A 81 7.16 1.07 0.44
C SER A 81 6.82 -0.15 1.30
N ALA A 82 6.09 0.04 2.41
CA ALA A 82 5.66 -1.06 3.26
C ALA A 82 4.82 -2.09 2.49
N PHE A 83 3.90 -1.62 1.62
CA PHE A 83 3.05 -2.48 0.80
C PHE A 83 3.85 -3.32 -0.20
N ILE A 84 4.76 -2.70 -0.96
CA ILE A 84 5.43 -3.38 -2.08
C ILE A 84 6.63 -4.23 -1.65
N THR A 85 7.22 -3.93 -0.48
CA THR A 85 8.40 -4.66 0.02
C THR A 85 8.08 -5.65 1.14
N GLY A 86 6.96 -5.48 1.88
CA GLY A 86 6.67 -6.22 3.10
C GLY A 86 7.66 -5.95 4.24
N GLN A 87 8.48 -4.92 4.09
CA GLN A 87 9.51 -4.51 5.05
C GLN A 87 9.09 -3.21 5.73
N HIS A 88 9.32 -3.13 7.04
CA HIS A 88 9.07 -1.92 7.80
C HIS A 88 9.92 -0.75 7.29
N ILE A 89 9.36 0.45 7.25
CA ILE A 89 9.98 1.65 6.67
C ILE A 89 11.34 2.02 7.27
N ILE A 90 11.61 1.64 8.53
CA ILE A 90 12.93 1.78 9.14
C ILE A 90 13.98 0.92 8.41
N ARG A 91 13.60 -0.26 7.85
CA ARG A 91 14.54 -1.11 7.10
C ARG A 91 14.85 -0.55 5.73
N THR A 92 13.83 -0.10 5.02
CA THR A 92 14.02 0.44 3.66
C THR A 92 14.61 1.85 3.66
N GLY A 93 14.46 2.61 4.77
CA GLY A 93 14.77 4.03 4.84
C GLY A 93 13.83 4.91 4.02
N LEU A 94 12.74 4.33 3.48
CA LEU A 94 11.73 5.04 2.68
C LEU A 94 10.58 5.55 3.56
N SER A 95 10.92 6.25 4.64
CA SER A 95 9.95 6.84 5.56
C SER A 95 9.45 8.22 5.10
N LYS A 96 10.13 8.85 4.15
CA LYS A 96 9.82 10.15 3.55
C LYS A 96 10.35 10.20 2.12
N VAL A 97 9.69 10.97 1.27
CA VAL A 97 10.17 11.26 -0.10
C VAL A 97 11.34 12.25 -0.07
N GLY A 98 12.28 12.07 -0.99
CA GLY A 98 13.26 13.11 -1.33
C GLY A 98 12.65 14.24 -2.17
N LEU A 99 13.32 15.36 -2.27
CA LEU A 99 12.99 16.40 -3.25
C LEU A 99 13.35 15.90 -4.68
N PRO A 100 12.78 16.49 -5.74
CA PRO A 100 13.16 16.16 -7.11
C PRO A 100 14.68 16.19 -7.32
N GLY A 101 15.21 15.16 -8.00
CA GLY A 101 16.65 14.98 -8.23
C GLY A 101 17.44 14.42 -7.04
N ALA A 102 16.83 14.24 -5.86
CA ALA A 102 17.53 13.70 -4.70
C ALA A 102 18.06 12.27 -4.94
N PRO A 103 19.27 11.91 -4.43
CA PRO A 103 19.84 10.58 -4.54
C PRO A 103 19.23 9.59 -3.53
N VAL A 104 17.97 9.79 -3.18
CA VAL A 104 17.19 8.99 -2.22
C VAL A 104 16.07 8.27 -2.95
N GLY A 105 16.03 6.96 -2.81
CA GLY A 105 15.02 6.10 -3.44
C GLY A 105 15.20 4.65 -3.03
N ILE A 106 14.40 3.79 -3.63
CA ILE A 106 14.45 2.35 -3.36
C ILE A 106 15.83 1.78 -3.75
N LYS A 107 16.43 1.00 -2.86
CA LYS A 107 17.77 0.43 -3.06
C LYS A 107 17.71 -0.90 -3.80
N ASP A 108 18.75 -1.20 -4.56
CA ASP A 108 18.89 -2.44 -5.34
C ASP A 108 18.79 -3.72 -4.51
N GLU A 109 19.23 -3.68 -3.25
CA GLU A 109 19.15 -4.78 -2.30
C GLU A 109 17.77 -4.97 -1.65
N THR A 110 16.83 -4.06 -1.90
CA THR A 110 15.47 -4.11 -1.36
C THR A 110 14.56 -4.84 -2.34
N ALA A 111 14.23 -6.09 -2.05
CA ALA A 111 13.33 -6.87 -2.89
C ALA A 111 11.90 -6.32 -2.83
N THR A 112 11.27 -6.16 -3.99
CA THR A 112 9.86 -5.82 -4.13
C THR A 112 8.99 -7.05 -4.39
N LEU A 113 7.68 -6.94 -4.22
CA LEU A 113 6.74 -7.98 -4.62
C LEU A 113 6.87 -8.29 -6.13
N GLY A 114 7.17 -7.28 -6.96
CA GLY A 114 7.46 -7.48 -8.38
C GLY A 114 8.59 -8.48 -8.59
N GLU A 115 9.75 -8.27 -7.93
CA GLU A 115 10.89 -9.20 -7.99
C GLU A 115 10.57 -10.57 -7.41
N MET A 116 9.78 -10.63 -6.34
CA MET A 116 9.42 -11.89 -5.68
C MET A 116 8.46 -12.74 -6.52
N LEU A 117 7.61 -12.12 -7.34
CA LEU A 117 6.67 -12.81 -8.21
C LEU A 117 7.30 -13.31 -9.53
N LYS A 118 8.42 -12.74 -9.98
CA LYS A 118 9.08 -13.14 -11.23
C LYS A 118 9.43 -14.64 -11.28
N PRO A 119 10.12 -15.24 -10.28
CA PRO A 119 10.44 -16.67 -10.29
C PRO A 119 9.18 -17.56 -10.25
N LEU A 120 8.05 -17.00 -9.87
CA LEU A 120 6.75 -17.67 -9.91
C LEU A 120 6.07 -17.57 -11.28
N GLY A 121 6.69 -16.91 -12.27
CA GLY A 121 6.19 -16.81 -13.65
C GLY A 121 5.16 -15.71 -13.87
N TYR A 122 5.08 -14.72 -12.99
CA TYR A 122 4.20 -13.57 -13.18
C TYR A 122 4.79 -12.54 -14.13
N ALA A 123 3.95 -11.98 -14.98
CA ALA A 123 4.18 -10.67 -15.57
C ALA A 123 3.78 -9.58 -14.58
N THR A 124 4.51 -8.45 -14.57
CA THR A 124 4.35 -7.41 -13.54
C THR A 124 4.26 -6.02 -14.17
N GLY A 125 3.21 -5.28 -13.84
CA GLY A 125 2.99 -3.92 -14.33
C GLY A 125 2.64 -2.96 -13.20
N GLN A 126 3.25 -1.77 -13.20
CA GLN A 126 2.89 -0.68 -12.31
C GLN A 126 2.43 0.53 -13.12
N PHE A 127 1.28 1.07 -12.77
CA PHE A 127 0.64 2.17 -13.47
C PHE A 127 0.23 3.25 -12.47
N GLY A 128 0.61 4.52 -12.73
CA GLY A 128 0.36 5.65 -11.86
C GLY A 128 1.51 6.01 -10.93
N LYS A 129 1.21 6.62 -9.78
CA LYS A 129 2.20 7.17 -8.85
C LYS A 129 3.16 6.11 -8.31
N ASN A 130 4.49 6.32 -8.46
CA ASN A 130 5.53 5.46 -7.90
C ASN A 130 5.98 5.91 -6.50
N HIS A 131 6.59 7.07 -6.38
CA HIS A 131 7.01 7.76 -5.16
C HIS A 131 8.20 7.13 -4.40
N PHE A 132 9.13 6.46 -5.11
CA PHE A 132 10.34 5.84 -4.55
C PHE A 132 11.65 6.46 -5.04
N GLY A 133 11.62 7.77 -5.36
CA GLY A 133 12.70 8.49 -6.00
C GLY A 133 12.52 8.61 -7.51
N ASP A 134 13.24 9.56 -8.11
CA ASP A 134 13.03 9.95 -9.53
C ASP A 134 14.23 9.68 -10.43
N GLN A 135 15.35 9.19 -9.90
CA GLN A 135 16.48 8.78 -10.73
C GLN A 135 16.20 7.44 -11.40
N ASP A 136 16.85 7.19 -12.54
CA ASP A 136 16.59 6.01 -13.38
C ASP A 136 16.70 4.68 -12.64
N GLN A 137 17.66 4.58 -11.71
CA GLN A 137 17.85 3.37 -10.90
C GLN A 137 16.70 3.07 -9.93
N PHE A 138 15.84 4.06 -9.63
CA PHE A 138 14.71 3.92 -8.70
C PHE A 138 13.39 3.59 -9.40
N LEU A 139 13.39 3.54 -10.73
CA LEU A 139 12.18 3.25 -11.49
C LEU A 139 11.69 1.81 -11.28
N PRO A 140 10.38 1.57 -11.29
CA PRO A 140 9.81 0.22 -11.07
C PRO A 140 10.41 -0.86 -11.96
N THR A 141 10.76 -0.53 -13.20
CA THR A 141 11.36 -1.47 -14.16
C THR A 141 12.79 -1.89 -13.81
N LYS A 142 13.42 -1.27 -12.80
CA LYS A 142 14.69 -1.73 -12.20
C LYS A 142 14.47 -2.58 -10.94
N HIS A 143 13.22 -2.65 -10.47
CA HIS A 143 12.78 -3.32 -9.24
C HIS A 143 11.67 -4.35 -9.49
N GLY A 144 11.82 -5.14 -10.56
CA GLY A 144 11.00 -6.33 -10.81
C GLY A 144 9.71 -6.10 -11.57
N PHE A 145 9.42 -4.88 -12.06
CA PHE A 145 8.30 -4.64 -12.94
C PHE A 145 8.72 -4.73 -14.41
N ASP A 146 7.91 -5.41 -15.23
CA ASP A 146 8.14 -5.50 -16.68
C ASP A 146 7.78 -4.20 -17.38
N GLU A 147 6.71 -3.53 -16.90
CA GLU A 147 6.21 -2.29 -17.48
C GLU A 147 5.86 -1.28 -16.39
N PHE A 148 6.15 -0.02 -16.68
CA PHE A 148 5.78 1.12 -15.87
C PHE A 148 5.26 2.25 -16.75
N PHE A 149 4.15 2.86 -16.36
CA PHE A 149 3.69 4.13 -16.89
C PHE A 149 3.08 4.96 -15.76
N GLY A 150 3.75 6.05 -15.37
CA GLY A 150 3.32 6.81 -14.20
C GLY A 150 4.16 8.04 -13.90
N ASN A 151 3.75 8.75 -12.85
CA ASN A 151 4.43 9.89 -12.26
C ASN A 151 5.24 9.48 -11.01
N LEU A 152 6.19 10.31 -10.61
CA LEU A 152 7.15 9.97 -9.57
C LEU A 152 6.92 10.69 -8.25
N TYR A 153 6.12 11.76 -8.25
CA TYR A 153 5.79 12.58 -7.10
C TYR A 153 4.27 12.73 -6.90
N HIS A 154 3.86 13.40 -5.85
CA HIS A 154 2.49 13.80 -5.56
C HIS A 154 2.07 15.03 -6.38
N LEU A 155 0.76 15.25 -6.50
CA LEU A 155 0.20 16.27 -7.40
C LEU A 155 0.74 17.68 -7.14
N ASN A 156 0.78 18.13 -5.85
CA ASN A 156 1.26 19.48 -5.56
C ASN A 156 2.72 19.71 -5.98
N ALA A 157 3.61 18.71 -5.86
CA ALA A 157 4.99 18.87 -6.33
C ALA A 157 5.08 18.87 -7.87
N GLU A 158 4.23 18.11 -8.54
CA GLU A 158 4.20 18.05 -10.00
C GLU A 158 3.67 19.35 -10.61
N GLU A 159 2.81 20.12 -9.91
CA GLU A 159 2.28 21.39 -10.41
C GLU A 159 3.12 22.63 -10.02
N GLU A 160 4.11 22.50 -9.11
CA GLU A 160 4.97 23.61 -8.72
C GLU A 160 5.59 24.38 -9.92
N PRO A 161 6.02 23.71 -11.01
CA PRO A 161 6.53 24.40 -12.18
C PRO A 161 5.54 25.33 -12.91
N GLU A 162 4.25 25.29 -12.56
CA GLU A 162 3.21 26.19 -13.12
C GLU A 162 2.94 27.41 -12.21
N LEU A 163 3.65 27.56 -11.08
CA LEU A 163 3.55 28.71 -10.20
C LEU A 163 4.23 29.93 -10.84
N GLU A 164 3.67 31.14 -10.59
CA GLU A 164 4.19 32.40 -11.16
C GLU A 164 5.61 32.72 -10.69
N ASP A 165 5.99 32.29 -9.52
CA ASP A 165 7.31 32.52 -8.91
C ASP A 165 8.29 31.34 -9.11
N TRP A 166 7.93 30.35 -9.93
CA TRP A 166 8.84 29.27 -10.28
C TRP A 166 10.10 29.79 -10.96
N PRO A 167 11.30 29.42 -10.51
CA PRO A 167 12.56 29.96 -11.02
C PRO A 167 12.93 29.38 -12.40
N GLU A 168 12.19 29.76 -13.43
CA GLU A 168 12.36 29.31 -14.82
C GLU A 168 13.81 29.36 -15.33
N ASN A 169 14.59 30.35 -14.86
CA ASN A 169 15.93 30.67 -15.33
C ASN A 169 17.02 30.31 -14.31
N ASP A 170 16.82 29.30 -13.46
CA ASP A 170 17.89 28.82 -12.60
C ASP A 170 18.98 28.12 -13.44
N ALA A 171 19.87 28.92 -14.01
CA ALA A 171 20.99 28.47 -14.83
C ALA A 171 21.94 27.48 -14.12
N ASN A 172 21.82 27.37 -12.79
CA ASN A 172 22.63 26.46 -11.97
C ASN A 172 21.90 25.15 -11.62
N GLY A 173 20.65 24.97 -12.03
CA GLY A 173 19.86 23.76 -11.75
C GLY A 173 19.65 23.51 -10.25
N ARG A 174 19.57 24.57 -9.43
CA ARG A 174 19.40 24.45 -7.96
C ARG A 174 17.99 24.04 -7.55
N VAL A 175 17.03 24.28 -8.44
CA VAL A 175 15.64 23.88 -8.28
C VAL A 175 15.30 22.90 -9.39
N PRO A 176 15.56 21.60 -9.19
CA PRO A 176 15.27 20.61 -10.22
C PRO A 176 13.75 20.46 -10.39
N ARG A 177 13.30 20.45 -11.65
CA ARG A 177 11.91 20.15 -11.98
C ARG A 177 11.58 18.68 -11.66
N PRO A 178 10.37 18.38 -11.21
CA PRO A 178 9.86 17.02 -11.26
C PRO A 178 9.97 16.47 -12.71
N ARG A 179 10.31 15.22 -12.86
CA ARG A 179 10.27 14.56 -14.17
C ARG A 179 8.81 14.44 -14.61
N GLY A 180 8.59 14.42 -15.91
CA GLY A 180 7.24 14.20 -16.46
C GLY A 180 6.70 12.79 -16.20
N VAL A 181 5.55 12.50 -16.77
CA VAL A 181 4.97 11.16 -16.74
C VAL A 181 5.84 10.22 -17.58
N LEU A 182 6.40 9.20 -16.95
CA LEU A 182 7.37 8.30 -17.57
C LEU A 182 6.74 6.99 -18.02
N LYS A 183 7.17 6.52 -19.18
CA LYS A 183 6.89 5.17 -19.69
C LYS A 183 8.19 4.41 -19.81
N SER A 184 8.28 3.21 -19.21
CA SER A 184 9.46 2.36 -19.32
C SER A 184 9.09 0.88 -19.32
N SER A 185 9.98 0.05 -19.85
CA SER A 185 9.93 -1.40 -19.76
C SER A 185 11.27 -1.93 -19.26
N ALA A 186 11.29 -3.15 -18.72
CA ALA A 186 12.49 -3.74 -18.10
C ALA A 186 13.70 -3.72 -19.04
N ASP A 187 13.49 -4.04 -20.31
CA ASP A 187 14.51 -4.12 -21.36
C ASP A 187 14.46 -2.97 -22.36
N GLY A 188 13.64 -1.95 -22.11
CA GLY A 188 13.41 -0.84 -23.04
C GLY A 188 13.91 0.51 -22.55
N PRO A 189 13.78 1.53 -23.41
CA PRO A 189 14.12 2.89 -23.05
C PRO A 189 13.15 3.47 -22.03
N ILE A 190 13.63 4.47 -21.29
CA ILE A 190 12.79 5.35 -20.48
C ILE A 190 12.34 6.50 -21.36
N GLN A 191 11.03 6.65 -21.52
CA GLN A 191 10.42 7.72 -22.30
C GLN A 191 9.72 8.69 -21.36
N ASP A 192 10.12 9.97 -21.40
CA ASP A 192 9.35 11.05 -20.78
C ASP A 192 8.23 11.45 -21.75
N THR A 193 6.97 11.35 -21.32
CA THR A 193 5.79 11.67 -22.14
C THR A 193 5.29 13.09 -21.94
N GLY A 194 6.06 13.90 -21.22
CA GLY A 194 5.77 15.29 -20.90
C GLY A 194 5.31 15.51 -19.47
N PRO A 195 5.29 16.78 -19.01
CA PRO A 195 5.02 17.13 -17.63
C PRO A 195 3.60 16.73 -17.18
N LEU A 196 3.46 16.48 -15.90
CA LEU A 196 2.16 16.31 -15.27
C LEU A 196 1.62 17.69 -14.84
N THR A 197 1.11 18.43 -15.82
CA THR A 197 0.50 19.75 -15.60
C THR A 197 -0.87 19.63 -14.91
N LYS A 198 -1.35 20.72 -14.30
CA LYS A 198 -2.73 20.82 -13.73
C LYS A 198 -3.79 20.32 -14.72
N LYS A 199 -3.64 20.66 -15.99
CA LYS A 199 -4.58 20.22 -17.05
C LYS A 199 -4.49 18.72 -17.29
N ARG A 200 -3.29 18.14 -17.32
CA ARG A 200 -3.10 16.69 -17.49
C ARG A 200 -3.57 15.90 -16.27
N MET A 201 -3.45 16.46 -15.05
CA MET A 201 -3.94 15.85 -13.82
C MET A 201 -5.45 15.53 -13.87
N GLU A 202 -6.24 16.30 -14.63
CA GLU A 202 -7.67 16.02 -14.81
C GLU A 202 -7.93 14.63 -15.42
N THR A 203 -7.02 14.09 -16.24
CA THR A 203 -7.23 12.86 -17.03
C THR A 203 -6.12 11.82 -16.92
N VAL A 204 -5.05 12.10 -16.21
CA VAL A 204 -3.86 11.22 -16.17
C VAL A 204 -4.16 9.83 -15.61
N ASP A 205 -5.05 9.71 -14.64
CA ASP A 205 -5.45 8.39 -14.11
C ASP A 205 -6.20 7.56 -15.17
N ASP A 206 -6.89 8.21 -16.15
CA ASP A 206 -7.50 7.53 -17.29
C ASP A 206 -6.41 7.01 -18.27
N GLU A 207 -5.29 7.76 -18.44
CA GLU A 207 -4.13 7.31 -19.21
C GLU A 207 -3.50 6.07 -18.57
N PHE A 208 -3.32 6.08 -17.25
CA PHE A 208 -2.76 4.96 -16.48
C PHE A 208 -3.67 3.73 -16.54
N MET A 209 -4.98 3.92 -16.36
CA MET A 209 -5.97 2.86 -16.47
C MET A 209 -5.95 2.21 -17.86
N ALA A 210 -5.89 3.00 -18.93
CA ALA A 210 -5.82 2.47 -20.30
C ALA A 210 -4.55 1.62 -20.52
N ALA A 211 -3.40 2.06 -20.01
CA ALA A 211 -2.15 1.30 -20.08
C ALA A 211 -2.20 0.02 -19.25
N ALA A 212 -2.82 0.05 -18.06
CA ALA A 212 -3.04 -1.13 -17.23
C ALA A 212 -3.95 -2.15 -17.95
N PHE A 213 -5.00 -1.70 -18.61
CA PHE A 213 -5.90 -2.56 -19.40
C PHE A 213 -5.18 -3.24 -20.55
N ASP A 214 -4.39 -2.51 -21.33
CA ASP A 214 -3.58 -3.08 -22.43
C ASP A 214 -2.64 -4.18 -21.88
N PHE A 215 -1.95 -3.91 -20.77
CA PHE A 215 -1.09 -4.90 -20.11
C PHE A 215 -1.87 -6.14 -19.68
N MET A 216 -2.99 -5.99 -18.99
CA MET A 216 -3.83 -7.08 -18.51
C MET A 216 -4.38 -7.92 -19.68
N GLU A 217 -4.85 -7.28 -20.75
CA GLU A 217 -5.35 -7.95 -21.96
C GLU A 217 -4.27 -8.81 -22.62
N ARG A 218 -3.09 -8.24 -22.87
CA ARG A 218 -1.96 -8.95 -23.48
C ARG A 218 -1.54 -10.16 -22.64
N LYS A 219 -1.40 -9.98 -21.32
CA LYS A 219 -0.94 -11.05 -20.45
C LYS A 219 -1.99 -12.15 -20.25
N THR A 220 -3.26 -11.79 -20.20
CA THR A 220 -4.36 -12.75 -20.20
C THR A 220 -4.39 -13.56 -21.50
N LYS A 221 -4.25 -12.94 -22.66
CA LYS A 221 -4.19 -13.61 -23.96
C LYS A 221 -2.97 -14.55 -24.08
N GLU A 222 -1.84 -14.17 -23.47
CA GLU A 222 -0.63 -15.01 -23.38
C GLU A 222 -0.80 -16.19 -22.40
N GLY A 223 -1.85 -16.23 -21.59
CA GLY A 223 -2.05 -17.21 -20.52
C GLY A 223 -1.06 -17.04 -19.35
N THR A 224 -0.45 -15.88 -19.21
CA THR A 224 0.53 -15.57 -18.17
C THR A 224 -0.17 -14.93 -16.99
N PRO A 225 -0.03 -15.44 -15.74
CA PRO A 225 -0.55 -14.77 -14.57
C PRO A 225 0.15 -13.42 -14.41
N TRP A 226 -0.61 -12.41 -14.01
CA TRP A 226 -0.09 -11.05 -13.92
C TRP A 226 -0.36 -10.41 -12.54
N PHE A 227 0.54 -9.50 -12.18
CA PHE A 227 0.41 -8.57 -11.08
C PHE A 227 0.32 -7.16 -11.66
N THR A 228 -0.81 -6.51 -11.47
CA THR A 228 -1.04 -5.11 -11.84
C THR A 228 -1.19 -4.28 -10.59
N TRP A 229 -0.32 -3.28 -10.43
CA TRP A 229 -0.41 -2.30 -9.35
C TRP A 229 -0.81 -0.94 -9.93
N MET A 230 -2.11 -0.61 -9.81
CA MET A 230 -2.68 0.67 -10.21
C MET A 230 -2.65 1.62 -9.02
N ASN A 231 -1.89 2.68 -9.15
CA ASN A 231 -1.72 3.73 -8.15
C ASN A 231 -2.34 5.02 -8.70
N THR A 232 -3.58 5.34 -8.33
CA THR A 232 -4.16 6.60 -8.75
C THR A 232 -3.37 7.76 -8.16
N THR A 233 -3.21 8.85 -8.91
CA THR A 233 -2.63 10.08 -8.39
C THR A 233 -3.69 10.95 -7.74
N GLY A 234 -4.92 10.78 -8.17
CA GLY A 234 -6.09 11.44 -7.62
C GLY A 234 -6.34 11.07 -6.18
N MET A 235 -6.86 12.01 -5.49
CA MET A 235 -7.23 12.37 -4.14
C MET A 235 -6.13 13.02 -3.31
N HIS A 236 -4.86 12.98 -3.72
CA HIS A 236 -3.85 13.88 -3.13
C HIS A 236 -4.15 15.35 -3.51
N PHE A 237 -3.91 16.29 -2.61
CA PHE A 237 -4.00 17.72 -2.93
C PHE A 237 -2.83 18.10 -3.90
N TRP A 238 -3.02 18.93 -4.90
CA TRP A 238 -4.28 19.58 -5.22
C TRP A 238 -5.05 18.72 -6.23
N THR A 239 -6.30 18.39 -5.87
CA THR A 239 -7.15 17.54 -6.72
C THR A 239 -7.65 18.33 -7.93
N HIS A 240 -7.40 17.82 -9.13
CA HIS A 240 -7.92 18.37 -10.38
C HIS A 240 -8.94 17.41 -11.00
N VAL A 241 -10.14 17.92 -11.23
CA VAL A 241 -11.28 17.11 -11.68
C VAL A 241 -11.69 17.52 -13.09
N GLU A 242 -11.76 16.53 -14.00
CA GLU A 242 -12.22 16.72 -15.38
C GLU A 242 -13.64 17.28 -15.41
N GLU A 243 -13.95 18.12 -16.40
CA GLU A 243 -15.24 18.82 -16.52
C GLU A 243 -16.46 17.87 -16.46
N LYS A 244 -16.34 16.68 -17.05
CA LYS A 244 -17.44 15.67 -17.00
C LYS A 244 -17.81 15.21 -15.59
N TRP A 245 -16.91 15.36 -14.61
CA TRP A 245 -17.12 14.99 -13.21
C TRP A 245 -17.54 16.16 -12.33
N ARG A 246 -17.24 17.41 -12.73
CA ARG A 246 -17.53 18.61 -11.95
C ARG A 246 -19.01 18.74 -11.64
N GLY A 247 -19.34 18.91 -10.37
CA GLY A 247 -20.70 19.03 -9.87
C GLY A 247 -21.50 17.72 -9.80
N LYS A 248 -20.91 16.57 -10.10
CA LYS A 248 -21.59 15.27 -10.05
C LYS A 248 -22.02 14.86 -8.65
N SER A 249 -21.23 15.20 -7.64
CA SER A 249 -21.58 14.95 -6.24
C SER A 249 -22.63 15.91 -5.69
N GLY A 250 -22.77 17.10 -6.30
CA GLY A 250 -23.57 18.20 -5.75
C GLY A 250 -22.95 18.85 -4.50
N LEU A 251 -21.67 18.55 -4.18
CA LEU A 251 -20.97 18.99 -2.97
C LEU A 251 -19.78 19.86 -3.31
N ASN A 252 -18.63 19.24 -3.57
CA ASN A 252 -17.36 19.93 -3.87
C ASN A 252 -16.50 19.10 -4.85
N PHE A 253 -15.41 19.70 -5.31
CA PHE A 253 -14.50 19.04 -6.27
C PHE A 253 -13.80 17.78 -5.69
N TYR A 254 -13.54 17.71 -4.37
CA TYR A 254 -12.99 16.51 -3.74
C TYR A 254 -14.01 15.35 -3.81
N ALA A 255 -15.27 15.60 -3.48
CA ALA A 255 -16.34 14.59 -3.60
C ALA A 255 -16.55 14.15 -5.08
N ASP A 256 -16.44 15.08 -6.03
CA ASP A 256 -16.48 14.76 -7.46
C ASP A 256 -15.28 13.86 -7.85
N GLY A 257 -14.10 14.11 -7.30
CA GLY A 257 -12.91 13.27 -7.46
C GLY A 257 -13.09 11.87 -6.87
N MET A 258 -13.75 11.76 -5.72
CA MET A 258 -14.09 10.46 -5.12
C MET A 258 -15.06 9.65 -5.99
N LEU A 259 -16.03 10.30 -6.65
CA LEU A 259 -16.89 9.62 -7.63
C LEU A 259 -16.10 9.15 -8.85
N LYS A 260 -15.10 9.91 -9.30
CA LYS A 260 -14.19 9.48 -10.36
C LYS A 260 -13.35 8.27 -9.92
N LEU A 261 -12.81 8.28 -8.71
CA LEU A 261 -12.03 7.16 -8.16
C LEU A 261 -12.89 5.89 -8.09
N ASP A 262 -14.12 6.00 -7.60
CA ASP A 262 -15.05 4.86 -7.58
C ASP A 262 -15.36 4.34 -8.97
N TRP A 263 -15.56 5.23 -9.95
CA TRP A 263 -15.74 4.84 -11.35
C TRP A 263 -14.52 4.10 -11.92
N ILE A 264 -13.29 4.57 -11.65
CA ILE A 264 -12.06 3.87 -12.06
C ILE A 264 -12.07 2.44 -11.54
N VAL A 265 -12.41 2.23 -10.27
CA VAL A 265 -12.51 0.87 -9.68
C VAL A 265 -13.57 0.05 -10.43
N GLY A 266 -14.71 0.66 -10.75
CA GLY A 266 -15.77 0.01 -11.55
C GLY A 266 -15.31 -0.44 -12.93
N GLU A 267 -14.53 0.39 -13.63
CA GLU A 267 -13.97 0.03 -14.94
C GLU A 267 -12.97 -1.13 -14.83
N PHE A 268 -12.16 -1.19 -13.77
CA PHE A 268 -11.30 -2.35 -13.52
C PHE A 268 -12.12 -3.62 -13.26
N MET A 269 -13.13 -3.58 -12.41
CA MET A 269 -13.98 -4.74 -12.13
C MET A 269 -14.68 -5.24 -13.40
N LYS A 270 -15.19 -4.34 -14.21
CA LYS A 270 -15.78 -4.65 -15.50
C LYS A 270 -14.75 -5.26 -16.47
N LYS A 271 -13.53 -4.73 -16.52
CA LYS A 271 -12.44 -5.24 -17.35
C LYS A 271 -12.09 -6.69 -16.99
N LEU A 272 -12.07 -7.06 -15.71
CA LEU A 272 -11.85 -8.45 -15.27
C LEU A 272 -12.94 -9.39 -15.79
N GLU A 273 -14.22 -8.97 -15.76
CA GLU A 273 -15.35 -9.71 -16.31
C GLU A 273 -15.24 -9.87 -17.84
N GLU A 274 -14.92 -8.78 -18.57
CA GLU A 274 -14.71 -8.80 -20.02
C GLU A 274 -13.59 -9.78 -20.43
N LEU A 275 -12.52 -9.86 -19.62
CA LEU A 275 -11.41 -10.79 -19.85
C LEU A 275 -11.71 -12.22 -19.39
N GLY A 276 -12.81 -12.45 -18.67
CA GLY A 276 -13.18 -13.75 -18.10
C GLY A 276 -12.21 -14.25 -17.03
N VAL A 277 -11.59 -13.34 -16.28
CA VAL A 277 -10.60 -13.67 -15.23
C VAL A 277 -11.00 -13.22 -13.84
N ASP A 278 -12.17 -12.63 -13.66
CA ASP A 278 -12.70 -12.10 -12.39
C ASP A 278 -12.72 -13.15 -11.28
N GLU A 279 -13.11 -14.40 -11.58
CA GLU A 279 -13.14 -15.53 -10.65
C GLU A 279 -11.73 -16.07 -10.31
N ASN A 280 -10.69 -15.67 -11.06
CA ASN A 280 -9.30 -16.07 -10.81
C ASN A 280 -8.40 -14.89 -10.46
N THR A 281 -8.95 -13.75 -10.06
CA THR A 281 -8.17 -12.55 -9.72
C THR A 281 -8.37 -12.19 -8.25
N ILE A 282 -7.25 -11.96 -7.54
CA ILE A 282 -7.26 -11.28 -6.23
C ILE A 282 -7.33 -9.79 -6.52
N VAL A 283 -8.37 -9.12 -6.01
CA VAL A 283 -8.56 -7.68 -6.16
C VAL A 283 -8.42 -7.03 -4.79
N ILE A 284 -7.54 -6.04 -4.68
CA ILE A 284 -7.30 -5.29 -3.44
C ILE A 284 -7.55 -3.82 -3.71
N PHE A 285 -8.32 -3.16 -2.85
CA PHE A 285 -8.41 -1.69 -2.77
C PHE A 285 -7.92 -1.23 -1.42
N THR A 286 -7.05 -0.21 -1.40
CA THR A 286 -6.57 0.46 -0.18
C THR A 286 -6.07 1.87 -0.52
N THR A 287 -5.57 2.60 0.47
CA THR A 287 -4.82 3.85 0.31
C THR A 287 -3.48 3.74 1.05
N ASP A 288 -2.54 4.59 0.74
CA ASP A 288 -1.16 4.50 1.23
C ASP A 288 -0.99 4.92 2.70
N ASN A 289 -1.69 5.96 3.14
CA ASN A 289 -1.60 6.54 4.50
C ASN A 289 -2.93 7.14 4.92
N GLY A 290 -3.00 7.59 6.18
CA GLY A 290 -4.11 8.37 6.69
C GLY A 290 -4.30 9.69 5.94
N VAL A 291 -5.47 10.28 6.09
CA VAL A 291 -5.86 11.51 5.37
C VAL A 291 -5.01 12.70 5.75
N HIS A 292 -4.88 13.64 4.83
CA HIS A 292 -4.34 14.97 5.07
C HIS A 292 -5.50 15.97 5.22
N GLN A 293 -6.00 16.17 6.44
CA GLN A 293 -7.21 16.99 6.69
C GLN A 293 -6.96 18.50 6.56
N ALA A 294 -5.71 18.93 6.77
CA ALA A 294 -5.34 20.35 6.81
C ALA A 294 -5.57 21.08 5.48
N THR A 295 -5.77 20.39 4.39
CA THR A 295 -6.06 20.99 3.06
C THR A 295 -7.55 21.12 2.77
N TRP A 296 -8.43 20.86 3.74
CA TRP A 296 -9.87 20.99 3.53
C TRP A 296 -10.21 22.32 2.79
N PRO A 297 -11.07 22.34 1.76
CA PRO A 297 -11.99 21.29 1.32
C PRO A 297 -11.39 20.24 0.37
N ASP A 298 -10.09 20.32 0.02
CA ASP A 298 -9.38 19.32 -0.80
C ASP A 298 -8.75 18.24 0.11
N ALA A 299 -9.58 17.54 0.84
CA ALA A 299 -9.14 16.60 1.85
C ALA A 299 -10.13 15.47 2.09
N GLY A 300 -9.58 14.29 2.36
CA GLY A 300 -10.30 13.22 3.01
C GLY A 300 -10.60 13.55 4.48
N VAL A 301 -11.39 12.71 5.14
CA VAL A 301 -11.68 12.82 6.56
C VAL A 301 -11.46 11.50 7.27
N THR A 302 -11.23 11.55 8.58
CA THR A 302 -11.12 10.37 9.43
C THR A 302 -11.92 10.56 10.72
N TRP A 303 -12.39 9.46 11.31
CA TRP A 303 -12.97 9.45 12.65
C TRP A 303 -11.92 9.42 13.75
N PHE A 304 -10.71 8.97 13.39
CA PHE A 304 -9.63 8.75 14.33
C PHE A 304 -8.89 10.05 14.67
N HIS A 305 -8.10 10.00 15.74
CA HIS A 305 -7.34 11.15 16.19
C HIS A 305 -6.30 11.55 15.16
N SER A 306 -6.24 12.87 14.85
CA SER A 306 -5.24 13.50 14.00
C SER A 306 -5.24 13.00 12.55
N GLU A 307 -4.10 13.09 11.85
CA GLU A 307 -3.99 12.97 10.40
C GLU A 307 -2.61 12.47 9.94
N LYS A 308 -2.40 12.39 8.63
CA LYS A 308 -1.14 12.10 7.95
C LYS A 308 0.06 12.79 8.63
N THR A 309 1.22 12.16 8.66
CA THR A 309 2.48 12.54 9.31
C THR A 309 2.49 12.49 10.84
N THR A 310 1.37 12.13 11.48
CA THR A 310 1.29 11.96 12.93
C THR A 310 1.39 10.49 13.30
N ASN A 311 1.60 10.19 14.59
CA ASN A 311 1.62 8.83 15.12
C ASN A 311 0.32 8.44 15.86
N TRP A 312 -0.73 9.19 15.60
CA TRP A 312 -2.09 8.90 16.03
C TRP A 312 -2.79 7.95 15.06
N GLU A 313 -3.90 7.35 15.49
CA GLU A 313 -4.64 6.40 14.63
C GLU A 313 -5.06 7.00 13.29
N GLY A 314 -5.39 8.31 13.26
CA GLY A 314 -5.79 8.99 12.02
C GLY A 314 -4.68 9.09 10.96
N GLY A 315 -3.41 9.01 11.38
CA GLY A 315 -2.27 9.02 10.46
C GLY A 315 -1.96 7.65 9.84
N PHE A 316 -2.31 6.56 10.55
CA PHE A 316 -1.90 5.21 10.18
C PHE A 316 -3.06 4.29 9.78
N ARG A 317 -4.25 4.50 10.36
CA ARG A 317 -5.39 3.63 10.13
C ARG A 317 -6.13 4.04 8.87
N VAL A 318 -6.19 3.11 7.91
CA VAL A 318 -6.67 3.36 6.54
C VAL A 318 -7.71 2.35 6.10
N PRO A 319 -8.54 2.66 5.09
CA PRO A 319 -9.48 1.70 4.53
C PRO A 319 -8.73 0.62 3.75
N ALA A 320 -9.20 -0.63 3.86
CA ALA A 320 -8.77 -1.71 3.00
C ALA A 320 -9.87 -2.74 2.82
N MET A 321 -9.91 -3.33 1.63
CA MET A 321 -10.80 -4.43 1.28
C MET A 321 -10.17 -5.29 0.19
N ALA A 322 -10.57 -6.57 0.15
CA ALA A 322 -10.05 -7.47 -0.86
C ALA A 322 -11.05 -8.57 -1.24
N LYS A 323 -11.14 -8.85 -2.53
CA LYS A 323 -11.83 -10.02 -3.07
C LYS A 323 -10.81 -11.09 -3.43
N PHE A 324 -11.10 -12.34 -3.09
CA PHE A 324 -10.26 -13.50 -3.40
C PHE A 324 -11.05 -14.53 -4.21
N PRO A 325 -10.39 -15.28 -5.10
CA PRO A 325 -10.98 -16.47 -5.69
C PRO A 325 -11.53 -17.43 -4.64
N GLU A 326 -12.68 -18.06 -4.92
CA GLU A 326 -13.41 -18.95 -3.99
C GLU A 326 -12.54 -20.05 -3.36
N ARG A 327 -11.55 -20.56 -4.10
CA ARG A 327 -10.62 -21.60 -3.63
C ARG A 327 -9.82 -21.24 -2.37
N TYR A 328 -9.71 -19.96 -2.04
CA TYR A 328 -9.05 -19.52 -0.79
C TYR A 328 -9.95 -19.65 0.44
N GLY A 329 -11.25 -19.91 0.24
CA GLY A 329 -12.20 -20.16 1.32
C GLY A 329 -12.62 -18.92 2.10
N ILE A 330 -12.37 -17.73 1.57
CA ILE A 330 -12.78 -16.47 2.16
C ILE A 330 -14.24 -16.21 1.76
N LYS A 331 -15.11 -15.99 2.76
CA LYS A 331 -16.53 -15.78 2.52
C LYS A 331 -16.81 -14.33 2.13
N PRO A 332 -17.65 -14.07 1.12
CA PRO A 332 -18.11 -12.73 0.79
C PRO A 332 -18.72 -12.01 2.00
N GLY A 333 -18.45 -10.71 2.12
CA GLY A 333 -18.95 -9.87 3.21
C GLY A 333 -18.29 -10.11 4.58
N THR A 334 -17.15 -10.84 4.62
CA THR A 334 -16.39 -11.03 5.86
C THR A 334 -15.82 -9.72 6.37
N ILE A 335 -15.92 -9.47 7.68
CA ILE A 335 -15.30 -8.33 8.34
C ILE A 335 -14.16 -8.84 9.22
N ILE A 336 -12.96 -8.30 9.01
CA ILE A 336 -11.75 -8.62 9.79
C ILE A 336 -11.48 -7.46 10.73
N ASN A 337 -11.54 -7.75 12.03
CA ASN A 337 -11.24 -6.81 13.12
C ASN A 337 -9.85 -7.04 13.71
N ASP A 338 -9.12 -8.04 13.23
CA ASP A 338 -7.74 -8.32 13.64
C ASP A 338 -6.79 -7.28 13.01
N VAL A 339 -5.75 -6.93 13.77
CA VAL A 339 -4.71 -6.02 13.30
C VAL A 339 -4.03 -6.58 12.05
N THR A 340 -4.12 -5.84 10.99
CA THR A 340 -3.53 -6.14 9.67
C THR A 340 -2.84 -4.88 9.15
N SER A 341 -1.80 -5.03 8.33
CA SER A 341 -1.09 -3.87 7.75
C SER A 341 -0.66 -4.10 6.32
N HIS A 342 -0.18 -3.04 5.68
CA HIS A 342 0.47 -3.09 4.36
C HIS A 342 1.55 -4.17 4.27
N LEU A 343 2.30 -4.37 5.35
CA LEU A 343 3.40 -5.35 5.43
C LEU A 343 2.93 -6.78 5.15
N ASP A 344 1.67 -7.11 5.49
CA ASP A 344 1.14 -8.47 5.42
C ASP A 344 0.79 -8.92 3.99
N TRP A 345 0.66 -7.99 3.05
CA TRP A 345 0.31 -8.35 1.68
C TRP A 345 1.39 -9.15 0.98
N VAL A 346 2.67 -8.80 1.14
CA VAL A 346 3.77 -9.53 0.48
C VAL A 346 3.74 -11.01 0.83
N PRO A 347 3.87 -11.46 2.09
CA PRO A 347 3.85 -12.89 2.41
C PRO A 347 2.50 -13.56 2.12
N THR A 348 1.39 -12.82 2.20
CA THR A 348 0.05 -13.33 1.88
C THR A 348 -0.10 -13.61 0.37
N LEU A 349 0.28 -12.66 -0.48
CA LEU A 349 0.20 -12.79 -1.93
C LEU A 349 1.20 -13.83 -2.46
N LEU A 350 2.40 -13.90 -1.88
CA LEU A 350 3.36 -14.96 -2.19
C LEU A 350 2.79 -16.35 -1.87
N ALA A 351 2.14 -16.50 -0.71
CA ALA A 351 1.49 -17.76 -0.36
C ALA A 351 0.36 -18.11 -1.34
N ALA A 352 -0.45 -17.13 -1.75
CA ALA A 352 -1.49 -17.31 -2.75
C ALA A 352 -0.94 -17.69 -4.13
N ALA A 353 0.23 -17.14 -4.51
CA ALA A 353 0.90 -17.41 -5.77
C ALA A 353 1.73 -18.70 -5.78
N GLY A 354 1.79 -19.44 -4.65
CA GLY A 354 2.58 -20.67 -4.53
C GLY A 354 4.05 -20.46 -4.13
N GLY A 355 4.40 -19.27 -3.63
CA GLY A 355 5.74 -18.88 -3.18
C GLY A 355 5.90 -18.77 -1.66
N SER A 356 5.21 -19.62 -0.87
CA SER A 356 5.20 -19.54 0.61
C SER A 356 6.58 -19.62 1.27
N ASP A 357 7.61 -20.18 0.59
CA ASP A 357 8.97 -20.28 1.13
C ASP A 357 9.85 -19.06 0.80
N ILE A 358 9.42 -18.16 -0.07
CA ILE A 358 10.21 -16.99 -0.46
C ILE A 358 10.62 -16.13 0.75
N PRO A 359 9.76 -15.87 1.75
CA PRO A 359 10.17 -15.16 2.97
C PRO A 359 11.35 -15.79 3.69
N ASN A 360 11.41 -17.13 3.77
CA ASN A 360 12.53 -17.85 4.37
C ASN A 360 13.81 -17.72 3.51
N GLN A 361 13.68 -17.81 2.18
CA GLN A 361 14.80 -17.65 1.26
C GLN A 361 15.37 -16.22 1.32
N LEU A 362 14.53 -15.19 1.42
CA LEU A 362 14.94 -13.81 1.63
C LEU A 362 15.72 -13.66 2.95
N LYS A 363 15.18 -14.19 4.04
CA LYS A 363 15.83 -14.14 5.35
C LYS A 363 17.18 -14.85 5.34
N ALA A 364 17.28 -15.98 4.66
CA ALA A 364 18.53 -16.74 4.50
C ALA A 364 19.52 -16.13 3.50
N GLY A 365 19.13 -15.13 2.70
CA GLY A 365 19.98 -14.56 1.64
C GLY A 365 20.19 -15.49 0.44
N THR A 366 19.22 -16.37 0.18
CA THR A 366 19.28 -17.36 -0.92
C THR A 366 18.28 -17.08 -2.04
N PHE A 367 17.38 -16.12 -1.85
CA PHE A 367 16.39 -15.73 -2.86
C PHE A 367 17.07 -15.07 -4.05
N LYS A 368 16.74 -15.53 -5.27
CA LYS A 368 17.29 -14.99 -6.53
C LYS A 368 16.18 -14.58 -7.47
N SER A 369 16.30 -13.38 -8.03
CA SER A 369 15.43 -12.86 -9.07
C SER A 369 16.18 -11.86 -9.96
N ASN A 370 15.89 -11.86 -11.27
CA ASN A 370 16.46 -10.92 -12.25
C ASN A 370 18.02 -10.80 -12.16
N GLY A 371 18.70 -11.92 -11.90
CA GLY A 371 20.17 -11.95 -11.77
C GLY A 371 20.73 -11.40 -10.45
N LYS A 372 19.87 -10.93 -9.54
CA LYS A 372 20.23 -10.43 -8.21
C LYS A 372 19.99 -11.50 -7.14
N THR A 373 20.70 -11.42 -6.03
CA THR A 373 20.46 -12.21 -4.82
C THR A 373 20.07 -11.26 -3.69
N PHE A 374 18.98 -11.58 -3.00
CA PHE A 374 18.42 -10.71 -1.97
C PHE A 374 18.53 -11.33 -0.57
N LYS A 375 18.85 -10.49 0.41
CA LYS A 375 18.80 -10.81 1.83
C LYS A 375 17.97 -9.74 2.55
N ASN A 376 16.71 -10.05 2.81
CA ASN A 376 15.77 -9.12 3.42
C ASN A 376 14.99 -9.77 4.57
N HIS A 377 14.57 -8.97 5.52
CA HIS A 377 13.65 -9.37 6.58
C HIS A 377 12.25 -8.80 6.27
N LEU A 378 11.28 -9.67 6.01
CA LEU A 378 9.88 -9.26 5.91
C LEU A 378 9.29 -9.09 7.32
N ASP A 379 8.58 -7.99 7.54
CA ASP A 379 7.90 -7.68 8.81
C ASP A 379 6.40 -7.99 8.75
N GLY A 380 5.97 -8.54 7.63
CA GLY A 380 4.61 -9.00 7.37
C GLY A 380 4.43 -10.50 7.63
N TYR A 381 3.17 -10.91 7.71
CA TYR A 381 2.75 -12.28 7.95
C TYR A 381 1.80 -12.77 6.86
N ASN A 382 1.80 -14.08 6.59
CA ASN A 382 0.78 -14.70 5.74
C ASN A 382 -0.54 -14.76 6.50
N MET A 383 -1.49 -13.94 6.10
CA MET A 383 -2.80 -13.79 6.74
C MET A 383 -3.89 -14.70 6.15
N LEU A 384 -3.63 -15.43 5.06
CA LEU A 384 -4.64 -16.30 4.43
C LEU A 384 -5.28 -17.31 5.39
N PRO A 385 -4.53 -17.98 6.31
CA PRO A 385 -5.15 -18.89 7.26
C PRO A 385 -6.15 -18.20 8.20
N LEU A 386 -5.84 -16.98 8.66
CA LEU A 386 -6.73 -16.19 9.51
C LEU A 386 -7.97 -15.74 8.71
N TRP A 387 -7.77 -15.10 7.57
CA TRP A 387 -8.88 -14.55 6.77
C TRP A 387 -9.83 -15.61 6.22
N SER A 388 -9.33 -16.83 5.97
CA SER A 388 -10.16 -17.98 5.57
C SER A 388 -10.81 -18.74 6.73
N GLY A 389 -10.58 -18.30 7.97
CA GLY A 389 -11.12 -18.97 9.18
C GLY A 389 -10.47 -20.31 9.50
N LYS A 390 -9.30 -20.63 8.90
CA LYS A 390 -8.55 -21.87 9.23
C LYS A 390 -7.82 -21.77 10.56
N THR A 391 -7.62 -20.58 11.07
CA THR A 391 -7.10 -20.29 12.41
C THR A 391 -7.82 -19.07 12.98
N GLU A 392 -7.96 -19.03 14.30
CA GLU A 392 -8.44 -17.87 15.03
C GLU A 392 -7.29 -17.00 15.56
N LYS A 393 -6.05 -17.54 15.54
CA LYS A 393 -4.88 -16.83 16.05
C LYS A 393 -4.33 -15.90 14.97
N ASN A 394 -4.36 -14.59 15.26
CA ASN A 394 -3.64 -13.60 14.47
C ASN A 394 -2.13 -13.83 14.62
N PRO A 395 -1.38 -14.04 13.51
CA PRO A 395 0.08 -14.16 13.59
C PRO A 395 0.78 -12.85 13.95
N ARG A 396 0.10 -11.70 13.74
CA ARG A 396 0.62 -10.38 14.10
C ARG A 396 0.33 -10.06 15.57
N GLU A 397 1.35 -10.14 16.41
CA GLU A 397 1.25 -9.85 17.85
C GLU A 397 1.44 -8.35 18.15
N TYR A 398 2.12 -7.61 17.27
CA TYR A 398 2.34 -6.17 17.40
C TYR A 398 2.47 -5.46 16.05
N TYR A 399 2.28 -4.14 16.07
CA TYR A 399 2.56 -3.23 14.96
C TYR A 399 3.36 -2.02 15.48
N ILE A 400 4.48 -1.69 14.82
CA ILE A 400 5.35 -0.57 15.16
C ILE A 400 4.97 0.65 14.33
N TYR A 401 4.79 1.79 14.99
CA TYR A 401 4.62 3.09 14.34
C TYR A 401 5.97 3.79 14.28
N ALA A 402 6.35 4.28 13.12
CA ALA A 402 7.56 5.07 12.96
C ALA A 402 7.26 6.49 12.50
N THR A 403 8.15 7.41 12.86
CA THR A 403 8.14 8.79 12.34
C THR A 403 8.69 8.82 10.91
N ASP A 404 8.54 9.96 10.26
CA ASP A 404 9.18 10.25 8.96
C ASP A 404 10.73 10.34 9.05
N ALA A 405 11.26 10.47 10.27
CA ALA A 405 12.70 10.35 10.56
C ALA A 405 13.15 8.91 10.88
N ALA A 406 12.28 7.91 10.64
CA ALA A 406 12.50 6.49 10.93
C ALA A 406 12.75 6.17 12.41
N GLU A 407 12.17 6.95 13.32
CA GLU A 407 12.21 6.69 14.76
C GLU A 407 10.97 5.93 15.21
N ILE A 408 11.11 4.99 16.16
CA ILE A 408 9.97 4.29 16.75
C ILE A 408 9.17 5.26 17.61
N SER A 409 7.92 5.54 17.22
CA SER A 409 7.08 6.53 17.88
C SER A 409 5.97 5.91 18.75
N ALA A 410 5.51 4.73 18.41
CA ALA A 410 4.49 4.00 19.15
C ALA A 410 4.54 2.50 18.84
N ILE A 411 3.80 1.71 19.61
CA ILE A 411 3.54 0.31 19.33
C ILE A 411 2.08 -0.02 19.65
N ARG A 412 1.38 -0.70 18.74
CA ARG A 412 0.15 -1.44 19.03
C ARG A 412 0.49 -2.89 19.31
N PHE A 413 -0.08 -3.50 20.38
CA PHE A 413 0.25 -4.86 20.79
C PHE A 413 -0.95 -5.56 21.41
N ALA A 414 -0.90 -6.89 21.40
CA ALA A 414 -1.96 -7.76 21.91
C ALA A 414 -3.35 -7.35 21.41
N ASP A 415 -3.46 -6.99 20.12
CA ASP A 415 -4.67 -6.61 19.39
C ASP A 415 -5.46 -5.41 19.98
N ARG A 416 -5.04 -4.87 21.11
CA ARG A 416 -5.83 -3.93 21.90
C ARG A 416 -5.08 -2.69 22.33
N TRP A 417 -3.84 -2.84 22.80
CA TRP A 417 -3.10 -1.79 23.50
C TRP A 417 -2.25 -0.98 22.54
N LYS A 418 -2.13 0.32 22.82
CA LYS A 418 -1.15 1.20 22.16
C LYS A 418 -0.33 1.91 23.23
N ALA A 419 1.01 1.79 23.12
CA ALA A 419 1.95 2.58 23.90
C ALA A 419 2.61 3.62 22.97
N LEU A 420 2.51 4.90 23.34
CA LEU A 420 3.00 6.03 22.57
C LEU A 420 4.27 6.57 23.23
N TYR A 421 5.41 6.50 22.56
CA TYR A 421 6.72 6.93 23.06
C TYR A 421 7.05 8.37 22.70
N MET A 422 6.49 8.86 21.61
CA MET A 422 6.59 10.23 21.13
C MET A 422 5.19 10.77 20.86
N GLU A 423 5.01 12.08 20.87
CA GLU A 423 3.72 12.72 20.63
C GLU A 423 3.82 13.80 19.59
N GLN A 424 2.99 13.73 18.55
CA GLN A 424 2.72 14.90 17.71
C GLN A 424 1.66 15.77 18.37
N LYS A 425 2.08 16.98 18.76
CA LYS A 425 1.21 17.98 19.38
C LYS A 425 0.69 19.03 18.42
N ALA A 426 1.33 19.13 17.25
CA ALA A 426 0.91 20.04 16.22
C ALA A 426 -0.37 19.53 15.53
N GLU A 427 -1.14 20.46 15.02
CA GLU A 427 -2.39 20.23 14.27
C GLU A 427 -2.33 20.99 12.94
N GLY A 428 -3.16 20.57 11.98
CA GLY A 428 -3.22 21.20 10.67
C GLY A 428 -1.88 21.13 9.94
N GLN A 429 -1.52 22.19 9.21
CA GLN A 429 -0.26 22.23 8.43
C GLN A 429 1.00 22.15 9.29
N ASP A 430 0.90 22.48 10.57
CA ASP A 430 2.04 22.44 11.51
C ASP A 430 2.57 21.02 11.74
N VAL A 431 1.80 19.97 11.44
CA VAL A 431 2.24 18.56 11.49
C VAL A 431 3.42 18.28 10.53
N TRP A 432 3.60 19.12 9.50
CA TRP A 432 4.72 19.05 8.55
C TRP A 432 5.95 19.84 8.99
N ILE A 433 5.78 20.75 9.94
CA ILE A 433 6.82 21.69 10.41
C ILE A 433 7.48 21.18 11.69
N TYR A 434 6.68 20.70 12.64
CA TYR A 434 7.15 20.34 13.97
C TYR A 434 7.38 18.84 14.12
N LYS A 435 8.54 18.49 14.70
CA LYS A 435 8.86 17.09 15.02
C LYS A 435 7.96 16.56 16.14
N LEU A 436 7.79 15.25 16.17
CA LEU A 436 7.20 14.58 17.32
C LEU A 436 8.12 14.76 18.54
N GLU A 437 7.52 14.99 19.71
CA GLU A 437 8.24 15.17 20.96
C GLU A 437 8.37 13.85 21.74
N PRO A 438 9.59 13.43 22.14
CA PRO A 438 9.76 12.27 23.00
C PRO A 438 9.08 12.48 24.37
N LEU A 439 8.37 11.46 24.84
CA LEU A 439 7.71 11.48 26.15
C LEU A 439 8.66 10.92 27.22
N LYS A 440 8.63 11.50 28.42
CA LYS A 440 9.36 10.96 29.60
C LYS A 440 8.88 9.57 30.00
N ALA A 441 7.60 9.32 29.88
CA ALA A 441 6.95 8.01 30.06
C ALA A 441 5.93 7.84 28.93
N PRO A 442 5.86 6.67 28.32
CA PRO A 442 4.90 6.41 27.24
C PRO A 442 3.46 6.63 27.70
N LEU A 443 2.60 7.20 26.84
CA LEU A 443 1.16 7.15 27.05
C LEU A 443 0.66 5.75 26.73
N LEU A 444 -0.44 5.35 27.36
CA LEU A 444 -1.07 4.05 27.11
C LEU A 444 -2.54 4.26 26.72
N PHE A 445 -2.97 3.59 25.68
CA PHE A 445 -4.36 3.57 25.20
C PHE A 445 -4.87 2.14 25.10
N ASP A 446 -6.17 1.98 25.33
CA ASP A 446 -6.92 0.78 25.03
C ASP A 446 -7.80 1.04 23.81
N LEU A 447 -7.30 0.71 22.63
CA LEU A 447 -7.97 1.06 21.36
C LEU A 447 -9.30 0.31 21.13
N ARG A 448 -9.63 -0.70 21.97
CA ARG A 448 -10.95 -1.34 21.96
C ARG A 448 -11.98 -0.58 22.79
N MET A 449 -11.53 0.18 23.81
CA MET A 449 -12.37 1.03 24.65
C MET A 449 -12.33 2.50 24.20
N ASP A 450 -11.22 2.94 23.65
CA ASP A 450 -10.95 4.30 23.23
C ASP A 450 -10.29 4.32 21.84
N PRO A 451 -11.04 3.98 20.78
CA PRO A 451 -10.48 3.93 19.41
C PRO A 451 -10.08 5.32 18.88
N PHE A 452 -10.49 6.40 19.56
CA PHE A 452 -10.23 7.79 19.16
C PHE A 452 -9.13 8.44 20.01
N GLU A 453 -8.46 7.70 20.90
CA GLU A 453 -7.32 8.13 21.71
C GLU A 453 -7.62 9.38 22.57
N LYS A 454 -8.87 9.50 23.06
CA LYS A 454 -9.37 10.65 23.87
C LYS A 454 -9.36 10.41 25.37
N ALA A 455 -9.09 9.17 25.83
CA ALA A 455 -9.17 8.82 27.24
C ALA A 455 -8.31 9.74 28.14
N ARG A 456 -7.17 10.20 27.64
CA ARG A 456 -6.27 11.08 28.41
C ARG A 456 -6.86 12.46 28.71
N GLU A 457 -7.89 12.89 28.00
CA GLU A 457 -8.61 14.13 28.25
C GLU A 457 -9.57 14.00 29.45
N THR A 458 -9.75 12.81 30.00
CA THR A 458 -10.66 12.49 31.09
C THR A 458 -9.97 12.53 32.44
N ASN A 459 -10.75 12.88 33.50
CA ASN A 459 -10.24 12.96 34.87
C ASN A 459 -9.74 11.61 35.43
N SER A 460 -10.27 10.49 34.92
CA SER A 460 -9.97 9.15 35.42
C SER A 460 -8.74 8.51 34.77
N TYR A 461 -8.18 9.12 33.73
CA TYR A 461 -7.08 8.54 32.96
C TYR A 461 -5.85 8.25 33.80
N HIS A 462 -5.46 9.16 34.70
CA HIS A 462 -4.25 9.00 35.51
C HIS A 462 -4.34 7.81 36.48
N ASP A 463 -5.51 7.60 37.14
CA ASP A 463 -5.72 6.43 37.98
C ASP A 463 -5.74 5.11 37.15
N TRP A 464 -6.42 5.14 36.01
CA TRP A 464 -6.48 4.01 35.09
C TRP A 464 -5.08 3.65 34.56
N TYR A 465 -4.29 4.64 34.17
CA TYR A 465 -2.92 4.48 33.67
C TYR A 465 -1.99 3.93 34.76
N ALA A 466 -2.00 4.52 35.97
CA ALA A 466 -1.16 4.09 37.09
C ALA A 466 -1.35 2.63 37.46
N ARG A 467 -2.58 2.14 37.36
CA ARG A 467 -2.92 0.72 37.58
C ARG A 467 -2.47 -0.20 36.44
N ARG A 468 -1.99 0.31 35.34
CA ARG A 468 -1.59 -0.45 34.11
C ARG A 468 -0.16 -0.21 33.68
N ILE A 469 0.65 0.43 34.52
CA ILE A 469 2.03 0.76 34.17
C ILE A 469 2.87 -0.47 33.79
N PHE A 470 2.50 -1.65 34.27
CA PHE A 470 3.12 -2.93 33.91
C PHE A 470 3.01 -3.24 32.41
N MET A 471 2.01 -2.69 31.70
CA MET A 471 1.83 -2.86 30.26
C MET A 471 2.99 -2.24 29.47
N LEU A 472 3.66 -1.24 30.02
CA LEU A 472 4.81 -0.60 29.37
C LEU A 472 6.01 -1.56 29.28
N GLY A 473 6.17 -2.47 30.26
CA GLY A 473 7.18 -3.53 30.19
C GLY A 473 6.89 -4.54 29.08
N TRP A 474 5.61 -4.91 28.92
CA TRP A 474 5.18 -5.79 27.85
C TRP A 474 5.37 -5.14 26.46
N ALA A 475 4.92 -3.89 26.26
CA ALA A 475 5.17 -3.12 25.06
C ALA A 475 6.68 -3.03 24.75
N GLY A 476 7.49 -2.74 25.76
CA GLY A 476 8.96 -2.65 25.63
C GLY A 476 9.61 -3.94 25.17
N SER A 477 9.11 -5.11 25.57
CA SER A 477 9.66 -6.40 25.13
C SER A 477 9.51 -6.59 23.62
N TYR A 478 8.36 -6.28 23.04
CA TYR A 478 8.16 -6.34 21.58
C TYR A 478 9.04 -5.33 20.82
N VAL A 479 9.20 -4.09 21.35
CA VAL A 479 10.11 -3.11 20.74
C VAL A 479 11.55 -3.62 20.76
N MET A 480 11.99 -4.27 21.83
CA MET A 480 13.34 -4.83 21.90
C MET A 480 13.52 -6.01 20.95
N GLU A 481 12.52 -6.89 20.82
CA GLU A 481 12.50 -7.97 19.82
C GLU A 481 12.63 -7.42 18.41
N PHE A 482 11.82 -6.44 18.05
CA PHE A 482 11.89 -5.77 16.76
C PHE A 482 13.28 -5.17 16.51
N LYS A 483 13.84 -4.42 17.47
CA LYS A 483 15.18 -3.83 17.39
C LYS A 483 16.29 -4.86 17.23
N GLU A 484 16.18 -6.03 17.86
CA GLU A 484 17.19 -7.09 17.77
C GLU A 484 17.38 -7.58 16.33
N THR A 485 16.31 -7.58 15.52
CA THR A 485 16.36 -7.99 14.11
C THR A 485 17.27 -7.09 13.25
N PHE A 486 17.49 -5.83 13.68
CA PHE A 486 18.33 -4.88 12.94
C PHE A 486 19.84 -5.17 13.06
N LYS A 487 20.26 -6.02 13.99
CA LYS A 487 21.65 -6.47 14.06
C LYS A 487 22.04 -7.31 12.84
N GLU A 488 21.10 -8.10 12.32
CA GLU A 488 21.32 -8.90 11.13
C GLU A 488 20.85 -8.21 9.84
N PHE A 489 19.79 -7.41 9.93
CA PHE A 489 19.14 -6.72 8.81
C PHE A 489 19.10 -5.20 9.07
N PRO A 490 20.26 -4.50 8.97
CA PRO A 490 20.32 -3.06 9.20
C PRO A 490 19.51 -2.27 8.15
N PRO A 491 19.19 -1.01 8.40
CA PRO A 491 18.54 -0.15 7.42
C PRO A 491 19.35 -0.05 6.12
N ALA A 492 18.68 -0.13 4.97
CA ALA A 492 19.32 -0.03 3.65
C ALA A 492 19.88 1.39 3.39
N GLN A 493 19.28 2.39 4.00
CA GLN A 493 19.70 3.79 3.91
C GLN A 493 19.13 4.61 5.08
N PRO A 494 19.72 5.78 5.39
CA PRO A 494 19.09 6.74 6.29
C PRO A 494 17.82 7.31 5.63
N PRO A 495 16.84 7.80 6.43
CA PRO A 495 15.68 8.48 5.91
C PRO A 495 16.06 9.77 5.17
N ALA A 496 15.23 10.19 4.20
CA ALA A 496 15.35 11.50 3.60
C ALA A 496 15.15 12.62 4.65
N THR A 497 15.77 13.76 4.44
CA THR A 497 15.55 14.95 5.26
C THR A 497 15.46 16.19 4.38
N TRP A 498 14.56 17.08 4.72
CA TRP A 498 14.45 18.41 4.10
C TRP A 498 15.19 19.46 4.93
N ASN A 499 15.63 19.09 6.13
CA ASN A 499 16.41 19.98 7.01
C ASN A 499 17.90 19.78 6.76
N VAL A 500 18.61 20.87 6.42
CA VAL A 500 20.04 20.88 6.07
C VAL A 500 20.93 21.40 7.21
N THR A 501 20.40 21.51 8.42
CA THR A 501 21.15 22.08 9.56
C THR A 501 22.18 21.12 10.17
N GLU A 502 22.09 19.81 9.88
CA GLU A 502 23.04 18.80 10.38
C GLU A 502 24.16 18.57 9.37
N ILE A 503 25.40 18.78 9.82
CA ILE A 503 26.58 18.35 9.07
C ILE A 503 26.80 16.87 9.42
N LYS A 504 26.54 15.98 8.48
CA LYS A 504 26.73 14.53 8.63
C LYS A 504 28.11 14.12 8.13
#